data_734644825fe24542e2abfd27b63b2feb
#
_entry.id   734644825fe24542e2abfd27b63b2feb
#
_cell.length_a   1.000
_cell.length_b   1.000
_cell.length_c   1.000
_cell.angle_alpha   90.00
_cell.angle_beta   90.00
_cell.angle_gamma   90.00
#
_symmetry.space_group_name_H-M   'P 1'
#
loop_
_entity.id
_entity.type
_entity.pdbx_description
1 polymer ?
#
loop_
_entity_poly.entity_id
_entity_poly.type
_entity_poly.pdbx_seq_one_letter_code
_entity_poly.pdbx_strand_id
1 'polypeptide(L)'
;MRKIALLLFIASCIICKAQIPASGKVSQEKMLERFLSYVKIESQSIDEPSMTSFPMTDGQREIARYIYNEVKGLGGKGVKVNLSDDYYVYIDIPSNIKKKVPSVLFMAHMDVTPEAPGNGIKPMIHRNYDGGDIKLPGGITLSPNNPQCAHLKDLVGKTIVTSDGTTLLGADDKTGCAVLITLVEELIKNPKFKHGRVMVALSQNEDVGKAAMRYDPTVFGDKPDMVIDVDGSTFDQYSIANFTAIGQTYYFTGNKAHPSYGKKEQYADALTAASFFIGLVPPEMNPSAREGKEGYIHCYSLAHPLDESGKSNVNDYVVKVRLRYFDQQEGAYQKKLMEDCLQKVQTAFPFVEAQKTDDQMQYENIAYSMPDYVPDMVKKAARDAGMEMREKYARGGTTSAMMVARFPDVMPGGSDFYSGQNAEHSCYEWACVEELMVLVNATENIVTSVMTIKN
;
A
#
# COMPACT_ATOMS: atom_id res chain seq x y z
N MET A 1 48.26 44.72 -30.43
CA MET A 1 47.29 44.96 -29.33
C MET A 1 45.92 44.47 -29.83
N ARG A 2 45.56 43.23 -29.59
CA ARG A 2 44.26 42.65 -29.94
C ARG A 2 43.43 42.56 -28.68
N LYS A 3 42.31 43.29 -28.63
CA LYS A 3 41.32 43.19 -27.56
C LYS A 3 40.46 41.95 -27.77
N ILE A 4 40.50 41.02 -26.84
CA ILE A 4 39.60 39.88 -26.77
C ILE A 4 38.38 40.31 -25.97
N ALA A 5 37.20 40.36 -26.61
CA ALA A 5 35.94 40.54 -25.95
C ALA A 5 35.41 39.23 -25.43
N LEU A 6 35.24 39.08 -24.12
CA LEU A 6 34.65 37.95 -23.47
C LEU A 6 33.13 38.14 -23.48
N LEU A 7 32.42 37.34 -24.31
CA LEU A 7 30.96 37.26 -24.31
C LEU A 7 30.54 36.28 -23.21
N LEU A 8 29.96 36.80 -22.13
CA LEU A 8 29.22 36.02 -21.15
C LEU A 8 27.86 35.66 -21.73
N PHE A 9 27.66 34.39 -22.04
CA PHE A 9 26.34 33.83 -22.31
C PHE A 9 25.66 33.55 -20.96
N ILE A 10 24.72 34.43 -20.58
CA ILE A 10 23.77 34.16 -19.49
C ILE A 10 22.67 33.29 -20.11
N ALA A 11 22.74 31.97 -19.87
CA ALA A 11 21.64 31.10 -20.16
C ALA A 11 20.54 31.31 -19.11
N SER A 12 19.56 32.16 -19.43
CA SER A 12 18.33 32.25 -18.67
C SER A 12 17.52 31.00 -18.91
N CYS A 13 17.53 30.05 -17.96
CA CYS A 13 16.52 28.99 -17.88
C CYS A 13 15.14 29.66 -17.72
N ILE A 14 14.43 29.79 -18.81
CA ILE A 14 13.00 30.07 -18.78
C ILE A 14 12.34 28.79 -18.29
N ILE A 15 12.10 28.71 -16.97
CA ILE A 15 11.17 27.74 -16.41
C ILE A 15 9.79 28.12 -16.96
N CYS A 16 9.35 27.39 -17.96
CA CYS A 16 8.01 27.51 -18.50
C CYS A 16 7.05 27.00 -17.39
N LYS A 17 6.63 27.91 -16.50
CA LYS A 17 5.47 27.64 -15.63
C LYS A 17 4.28 27.48 -16.55
N ALA A 18 3.84 26.25 -16.77
CA ALA A 18 2.54 26.00 -17.32
C ALA A 18 1.52 26.67 -16.40
N GLN A 19 1.00 27.83 -16.80
CA GLN A 19 -0.11 28.49 -16.12
C GLN A 19 -1.36 27.65 -16.36
N ILE A 20 -1.72 26.83 -15.38
CA ILE A 20 -3.03 26.17 -15.33
C ILE A 20 -4.08 27.25 -15.12
N PRO A 21 -5.19 27.25 -15.88
CA PRO A 21 -6.24 28.27 -15.73
C PRO A 21 -6.82 28.25 -14.30
N ALA A 22 -6.84 29.39 -13.64
CA ALA A 22 -7.19 29.56 -12.23
C ALA A 22 -8.67 29.29 -11.84
N SER A 23 -9.52 28.78 -12.74
CA SER A 23 -10.92 28.51 -12.45
C SER A 23 -11.16 27.03 -12.23
N GLY A 24 -11.40 26.63 -10.97
CA GLY A 24 -11.73 25.26 -10.57
C GLY A 24 -10.69 24.58 -9.68
N LYS A 25 -9.50 25.15 -9.53
CA LYS A 25 -8.46 24.59 -8.65
C LYS A 25 -8.74 24.86 -7.18
N VAL A 26 -8.48 23.85 -6.37
CA VAL A 26 -8.53 23.97 -4.90
C VAL A 26 -7.29 24.73 -4.43
N SER A 27 -7.46 25.60 -3.44
CA SER A 27 -6.32 26.31 -2.86
C SER A 27 -5.52 25.42 -1.91
N GLN A 28 -4.23 25.74 -1.76
CA GLN A 28 -3.36 25.06 -0.80
C GLN A 28 -3.93 25.13 0.63
N GLU A 29 -4.51 26.26 1.04
CA GLU A 29 -5.12 26.40 2.35
C GLU A 29 -6.32 25.44 2.52
N LYS A 30 -7.15 25.30 1.50
CA LYS A 30 -8.25 24.32 1.54
C LYS A 30 -7.77 22.87 1.56
N MET A 31 -6.68 22.55 0.87
CA MET A 31 -6.03 21.25 0.99
C MET A 31 -5.56 20.99 2.42
N LEU A 32 -4.88 21.97 3.02
CA LEU A 32 -4.45 21.89 4.42
C LEU A 32 -5.65 21.69 5.37
N GLU A 33 -6.70 22.48 5.23
CA GLU A 33 -7.92 22.36 6.04
C GLU A 33 -8.55 20.96 5.91
N ARG A 34 -8.63 20.43 4.67
CA ARG A 34 -9.14 19.08 4.40
C ARG A 34 -8.31 18.02 5.11
N PHE A 35 -7.00 18.03 4.91
CA PHE A 35 -6.09 17.09 5.55
C PHE A 35 -6.19 17.17 7.08
N LEU A 36 -6.15 18.36 7.67
CA LEU A 36 -6.30 18.57 9.12
C LEU A 36 -7.65 18.08 9.65
N SER A 37 -8.71 18.14 8.85
CA SER A 37 -10.01 17.61 9.24
C SER A 37 -10.01 16.08 9.32
N TYR A 38 -9.31 15.42 8.40
CA TYR A 38 -9.22 13.96 8.37
C TYR A 38 -8.34 13.42 9.50
N VAL A 39 -7.15 14.00 9.73
CA VAL A 39 -6.23 13.51 10.77
C VAL A 39 -6.78 13.66 12.19
N LYS A 40 -7.69 14.59 12.43
CA LYS A 40 -8.34 14.79 13.74
C LYS A 40 -9.38 13.72 14.07
N ILE A 41 -9.83 12.94 13.09
CA ILE A 41 -10.78 11.84 13.32
C ILE A 41 -9.97 10.60 13.67
N GLU A 42 -10.22 10.04 14.86
CA GLU A 42 -9.54 8.83 15.34
C GLU A 42 -10.03 7.60 14.56
N SER A 43 -9.18 7.03 13.71
CA SER A 43 -9.56 5.92 12.84
C SER A 43 -8.59 4.74 12.92
N GLN A 44 -7.97 4.56 14.08
CA GLN A 44 -7.01 3.48 14.27
C GLN A 44 -7.66 2.11 14.09
N SER A 45 -7.04 1.25 13.27
CA SER A 45 -7.39 -0.15 13.13
C SER A 45 -6.85 -0.99 14.29
N ILE A 46 -7.29 -2.25 14.38
CA ILE A 46 -6.90 -3.16 15.47
C ILE A 46 -6.30 -4.40 14.83
N ASP A 47 -5.05 -4.72 15.21
CA ASP A 47 -4.40 -5.97 14.76
C ASP A 47 -4.85 -7.15 15.64
N GLU A 48 -6.08 -7.59 15.40
CA GLU A 48 -6.62 -8.79 16.04
C GLU A 48 -7.14 -9.78 14.98
N PRO A 49 -6.48 -10.96 14.84
CA PRO A 49 -6.85 -11.96 13.83
C PRO A 49 -8.28 -12.51 14.00
N SER A 50 -8.80 -12.54 15.22
CA SER A 50 -10.17 -13.02 15.52
C SER A 50 -11.25 -11.99 15.16
N MET A 51 -10.87 -10.73 14.90
CA MET A 51 -11.81 -9.68 14.62
C MET A 51 -12.38 -9.79 13.20
N THR A 52 -13.68 -9.98 13.13
CA THR A 52 -14.41 -10.14 11.87
C THR A 52 -15.31 -8.95 11.52
N SER A 53 -15.42 -7.97 12.44
CA SER A 53 -16.22 -6.78 12.21
C SER A 53 -15.55 -5.82 11.22
N PHE A 54 -16.35 -5.20 10.35
CA PHE A 54 -15.91 -4.16 9.42
C PHE A 54 -16.85 -2.93 9.55
N PRO A 55 -16.27 -1.74 9.70
CA PRO A 55 -14.88 -1.51 10.12
C PRO A 55 -14.70 -1.94 11.58
N MET A 56 -13.43 -2.03 12.00
CA MET A 56 -13.10 -2.52 13.35
C MET A 56 -13.43 -1.51 14.46
N THR A 57 -13.37 -0.21 14.16
CA THR A 57 -13.54 0.86 15.15
C THR A 57 -14.62 1.86 14.76
N ASP A 58 -15.17 2.56 15.73
CA ASP A 58 -16.17 3.61 15.47
C ASP A 58 -15.58 4.82 14.78
N GLY A 59 -14.30 5.14 15.03
CA GLY A 59 -13.63 6.23 14.35
C GLY A 59 -13.45 5.99 12.85
N GLN A 60 -13.24 4.75 12.43
CA GLN A 60 -13.26 4.39 11.02
C GLN A 60 -14.63 4.63 10.38
N ARG A 61 -15.74 4.40 11.13
CA ARG A 61 -17.09 4.75 10.66
C ARG A 61 -17.28 6.27 10.57
N GLU A 62 -16.70 7.00 11.51
CA GLU A 62 -16.79 8.45 11.55
C GLU A 62 -16.10 9.11 10.36
N ILE A 63 -14.85 8.76 10.07
CA ILE A 63 -14.12 9.32 8.93
C ILE A 63 -14.79 8.97 7.60
N ALA A 64 -15.30 7.74 7.45
CA ALA A 64 -16.00 7.34 6.23
C ALA A 64 -17.28 8.18 6.02
N ARG A 65 -18.08 8.39 7.07
CA ARG A 65 -19.25 9.28 7.00
C ARG A 65 -18.87 10.72 6.73
N TYR A 66 -17.77 11.20 7.32
CA TYR A 66 -17.30 12.55 7.11
C TYR A 66 -16.96 12.79 5.63
N ILE A 67 -16.11 11.94 5.05
CA ILE A 67 -15.72 12.04 3.65
C ILE A 67 -16.90 11.83 2.70
N TYR A 68 -17.76 10.84 2.97
CA TYR A 68 -18.99 10.62 2.20
C TYR A 68 -19.86 11.89 2.15
N ASN A 69 -20.08 12.54 3.29
CA ASN A 69 -20.89 13.75 3.36
C ASN A 69 -20.21 14.95 2.68
N GLU A 70 -18.88 15.07 2.80
CA GLU A 70 -18.11 16.11 2.11
C GLU A 70 -18.32 15.99 0.59
N VAL A 71 -18.07 14.81 0.03
CA VAL A 71 -18.19 14.59 -1.42
C VAL A 71 -19.63 14.73 -1.90
N LYS A 72 -20.58 14.23 -1.13
CA LYS A 72 -22.01 14.41 -1.43
C LYS A 72 -22.41 15.87 -1.46
N GLY A 73 -21.83 16.68 -0.58
CA GLY A 73 -22.02 18.14 -0.54
C GLY A 73 -21.44 18.89 -1.73
N LEU A 74 -20.42 18.34 -2.42
CA LEU A 74 -19.88 18.92 -3.65
C LEU A 74 -20.88 18.85 -4.81
N GLY A 75 -21.77 17.87 -4.80
CA GLY A 75 -22.72 17.64 -5.88
C GLY A 75 -22.03 17.13 -7.15
N GLY A 76 -22.47 17.59 -8.30
CA GLY A 76 -21.92 17.22 -9.61
C GLY A 76 -22.91 16.42 -10.46
N LYS A 77 -23.00 16.76 -11.75
CA LYS A 77 -23.94 16.09 -12.64
C LYS A 77 -23.54 14.65 -12.90
N GLY A 78 -24.35 13.70 -12.44
CA GLY A 78 -24.15 12.28 -12.66
C GLY A 78 -23.10 11.64 -11.73
N VAL A 79 -22.50 12.41 -10.84
CA VAL A 79 -21.59 11.89 -9.81
C VAL A 79 -22.39 11.04 -8.83
N LYS A 80 -21.90 9.84 -8.55
CA LYS A 80 -22.47 8.95 -7.56
C LYS A 80 -21.50 8.81 -6.39
N VAL A 81 -22.02 8.88 -5.19
CA VAL A 81 -21.26 8.64 -3.97
C VAL A 81 -22.01 7.58 -3.16
N ASN A 82 -21.33 6.53 -2.79
CA ASN A 82 -21.87 5.43 -2.02
C ASN A 82 -21.03 5.21 -0.76
N LEU A 83 -21.69 4.97 0.35
CA LEU A 83 -21.10 4.47 1.60
C LEU A 83 -21.64 3.04 1.79
N SER A 84 -20.77 2.04 1.71
CA SER A 84 -21.17 0.65 1.91
C SER A 84 -21.50 0.34 3.37
N ASP A 85 -22.10 -0.84 3.61
CA ASP A 85 -22.36 -1.33 4.96
C ASP A 85 -21.05 -1.56 5.76
N ASP A 86 -19.97 -1.88 5.07
CA ASP A 86 -18.62 -2.00 5.63
C ASP A 86 -17.87 -0.65 5.68
N TYR A 87 -18.55 0.46 5.42
CA TYR A 87 -18.03 1.83 5.48
C TYR A 87 -16.87 2.12 4.50
N TYR A 88 -16.85 1.46 3.34
CA TYR A 88 -16.04 1.92 2.22
C TYR A 88 -16.74 3.09 1.54
N VAL A 89 -15.97 4.09 1.13
CA VAL A 89 -16.49 5.23 0.37
C VAL A 89 -16.17 5.03 -1.10
N TYR A 90 -17.20 4.94 -1.94
CA TYR A 90 -17.08 4.79 -3.38
C TYR A 90 -17.58 6.03 -4.09
N ILE A 91 -16.78 6.56 -5.00
CA ILE A 91 -17.10 7.76 -5.78
C ILE A 91 -16.96 7.42 -7.25
N ASP A 92 -17.99 7.71 -8.04
CA ASP A 92 -18.04 7.44 -9.48
C ASP A 92 -18.34 8.74 -10.23
N ILE A 93 -17.35 9.23 -10.95
CA ILE A 93 -17.44 10.43 -11.78
C ILE A 93 -17.55 9.99 -13.24
N PRO A 94 -18.70 10.19 -13.89
CA PRO A 94 -18.91 9.75 -15.26
C PRO A 94 -18.00 10.51 -16.23
N SER A 95 -17.60 9.84 -17.32
CA SER A 95 -16.89 10.49 -18.42
C SER A 95 -17.64 11.73 -18.94
N ASN A 96 -16.93 12.82 -19.17
CA ASN A 96 -17.48 14.04 -19.78
C ASN A 96 -17.12 14.19 -21.27
N ILE A 97 -16.57 13.15 -21.89
CA ILE A 97 -16.26 13.07 -23.33
C ILE A 97 -17.10 11.99 -24.02
N LYS A 98 -17.31 12.16 -25.33
CA LYS A 98 -18.08 11.20 -26.14
C LYS A 98 -17.28 9.96 -26.55
N LYS A 99 -15.95 10.10 -26.68
CA LYS A 99 -15.06 8.99 -27.05
C LYS A 99 -15.04 7.97 -25.91
N LYS A 100 -15.19 6.68 -26.23
CA LYS A 100 -14.95 5.60 -25.26
C LYS A 100 -13.44 5.53 -24.98
N VAL A 101 -13.09 5.64 -23.72
CA VAL A 101 -11.71 5.59 -23.22
C VAL A 101 -11.71 4.73 -21.96
N PRO A 102 -10.56 4.15 -21.58
CA PRO A 102 -10.47 3.41 -20.34
C PRO A 102 -10.84 4.26 -19.12
N SER A 103 -11.41 3.61 -18.13
CA SER A 103 -11.70 4.16 -16.81
C SER A 103 -10.51 3.92 -15.86
N VAL A 104 -10.36 4.77 -14.86
CA VAL A 104 -9.35 4.62 -13.83
C VAL A 104 -9.99 4.63 -12.45
N LEU A 105 -9.57 3.68 -11.60
CA LEU A 105 -9.87 3.63 -10.18
C LEU A 105 -8.62 4.05 -9.40
N PHE A 106 -8.77 5.06 -8.56
CA PHE A 106 -7.78 5.40 -7.54
C PHE A 106 -8.21 4.84 -6.19
N MET A 107 -7.25 4.36 -5.43
CA MET A 107 -7.48 3.82 -4.09
C MET A 107 -6.61 4.53 -3.06
N ALA A 108 -7.10 4.61 -1.84
CA ALA A 108 -6.43 5.10 -0.64
C ALA A 108 -7.13 4.49 0.59
N HIS A 109 -6.56 4.62 1.79
CA HIS A 109 -7.22 4.12 2.98
C HIS A 109 -7.49 5.20 4.03
N MET A 110 -8.48 4.96 4.88
CA MET A 110 -8.97 5.93 5.86
C MET A 110 -8.56 5.60 7.30
N ASP A 111 -8.16 4.38 7.55
CA ASP A 111 -7.66 3.95 8.86
C ASP A 111 -6.20 4.40 9.08
N VAL A 112 -5.71 4.21 10.27
CA VAL A 112 -4.31 4.39 10.63
C VAL A 112 -3.83 3.18 11.43
N THR A 113 -2.53 2.93 11.36
CA THR A 113 -1.88 1.75 11.93
C THR A 113 -2.05 1.64 13.45
N PRO A 114 -2.14 0.42 14.02
CA PRO A 114 -2.03 0.19 15.46
C PRO A 114 -0.58 0.17 15.97
N GLU A 115 0.44 0.30 15.11
CA GLU A 115 1.86 0.18 15.49
C GLU A 115 2.38 1.38 16.29
N ALA A 116 1.72 2.53 16.18
CA ALA A 116 2.01 3.73 16.97
C ALA A 116 0.73 4.31 17.57
N PRO A 117 0.79 5.11 18.66
CA PRO A 117 -0.41 5.74 19.21
C PRO A 117 -1.13 6.61 18.18
N GLY A 118 -2.39 6.30 17.88
CA GLY A 118 -3.20 6.97 16.84
C GLY A 118 -4.42 7.73 17.38
N ASN A 119 -4.56 7.86 18.70
CA ASN A 119 -5.69 8.54 19.34
C ASN A 119 -5.28 9.89 19.93
N GLY A 120 -6.15 10.89 19.82
CA GLY A 120 -5.91 12.24 20.33
C GLY A 120 -4.86 13.02 19.53
N ILE A 121 -4.80 12.81 18.22
CA ILE A 121 -3.85 13.45 17.32
C ILE A 121 -3.99 14.98 17.37
N LYS A 122 -2.88 15.67 17.64
CA LYS A 122 -2.79 17.12 17.68
C LYS A 122 -1.87 17.61 16.55
N PRO A 123 -2.42 17.91 15.38
CA PRO A 123 -1.61 18.33 14.26
C PRO A 123 -0.99 19.72 14.50
N MET A 124 0.28 19.84 14.14
CA MET A 124 1.05 21.10 14.18
C MET A 124 1.43 21.53 12.77
N ILE A 125 1.39 22.84 12.53
CA ILE A 125 1.66 23.42 11.22
C ILE A 125 2.94 24.25 11.31
N HIS A 126 3.94 23.89 10.52
CA HIS A 126 5.22 24.59 10.43
C HIS A 126 5.31 25.30 9.08
N ARG A 127 4.84 26.57 9.05
CA ARG A 127 4.87 27.38 7.81
C ARG A 127 6.26 27.96 7.57
N ASN A 128 6.65 28.08 6.32
CA ASN A 128 7.97 28.58 5.91
C ASN A 128 9.11 27.82 6.60
N TYR A 129 9.06 26.51 6.53
CA TYR A 129 10.08 25.65 7.13
C TYR A 129 11.49 26.12 6.81
N ASP A 130 12.34 26.27 7.80
CA ASP A 130 13.66 26.90 7.68
C ASP A 130 14.79 25.94 7.27
N GLY A 131 14.49 24.63 7.18
CA GLY A 131 15.48 23.58 6.86
C GLY A 131 16.17 22.99 8.08
N GLY A 132 15.86 23.43 9.29
CA GLY A 132 16.42 22.95 10.55
C GLY A 132 15.60 21.82 11.20
N ASP A 133 15.99 21.47 12.40
CA ASP A 133 15.28 20.47 13.21
C ASP A 133 13.92 20.98 13.68
N ILE A 134 12.87 20.17 13.51
CA ILE A 134 11.54 20.44 14.06
C ILE A 134 11.41 19.70 15.40
N LYS A 135 11.43 20.46 16.49
CA LYS A 135 11.27 19.90 17.85
C LYS A 135 9.80 19.87 18.24
N LEU A 136 9.29 18.69 18.54
CA LEU A 136 7.90 18.47 18.91
C LEU A 136 7.73 18.43 20.44
N PRO A 137 6.57 18.88 20.97
CA PRO A 137 6.31 18.89 22.42
C PRO A 137 6.43 17.52 23.08
N GLY A 138 6.12 16.42 22.35
CA GLY A 138 6.26 15.03 22.82
C GLY A 138 7.70 14.53 22.97
N GLY A 139 8.71 15.40 22.77
CA GLY A 139 10.12 15.07 22.95
C GLY A 139 10.80 14.48 21.70
N ILE A 140 10.05 14.34 20.59
CA ILE A 140 10.58 13.89 19.31
C ILE A 140 11.16 15.08 18.54
N THR A 141 12.22 14.85 17.79
CA THR A 141 12.81 15.83 16.88
C THR A 141 12.87 15.24 15.49
N LEU A 142 12.15 15.85 14.55
CA LEU A 142 12.31 15.55 13.13
C LEU A 142 13.54 16.30 12.64
N SER A 143 14.58 15.58 12.29
CA SER A 143 15.84 16.16 11.80
C SER A 143 16.07 15.79 10.34
N PRO A 144 16.41 16.75 9.46
CA PRO A 144 16.82 16.42 8.10
C PRO A 144 18.03 15.49 8.01
N ASN A 145 18.77 15.31 9.13
CA ASN A 145 19.89 14.38 9.22
C ASN A 145 19.46 12.95 9.63
N ASN A 146 18.21 12.77 10.05
CA ASN A 146 17.64 11.45 10.26
C ASN A 146 17.21 10.86 8.92
N PRO A 147 17.61 9.62 8.57
CA PRO A 147 17.20 8.98 7.31
C PRO A 147 15.69 8.99 7.06
N GLN A 148 14.87 8.79 8.09
CA GLN A 148 13.40 8.81 7.99
C GLN A 148 12.82 10.21 7.65
N CYS A 149 13.59 11.28 7.92
CA CYS A 149 13.17 12.66 7.67
C CYS A 149 14.07 13.36 6.65
N ALA A 150 14.93 12.62 5.94
CA ALA A 150 15.96 13.20 5.08
C ALA A 150 15.40 14.09 3.97
N HIS A 151 14.20 13.81 3.49
CA HIS A 151 13.52 14.60 2.46
C HIS A 151 13.17 16.03 2.92
N LEU A 152 13.09 16.29 4.23
CA LEU A 152 12.91 17.66 4.75
C LEU A 152 13.97 18.66 4.23
N LYS A 153 15.16 18.18 3.82
CA LYS A 153 16.22 19.01 3.21
C LYS A 153 15.76 19.78 1.99
N ASP A 154 14.84 19.20 1.22
CA ASP A 154 14.36 19.71 -0.05
C ASP A 154 13.14 20.64 0.11
N LEU A 155 12.64 20.80 1.35
CA LEU A 155 11.36 21.44 1.63
C LEU A 155 11.47 22.80 2.32
N VAL A 156 12.64 23.43 2.25
CA VAL A 156 12.84 24.78 2.80
C VAL A 156 11.82 25.77 2.19
N GLY A 157 11.17 26.56 3.04
CA GLY A 157 10.13 27.51 2.65
C GLY A 157 8.74 26.90 2.45
N LYS A 158 8.59 25.58 2.62
CA LYS A 158 7.30 24.87 2.50
C LYS A 158 6.54 24.82 3.83
N THR A 159 5.33 24.29 3.76
CA THR A 159 4.46 24.09 4.91
C THR A 159 4.48 22.61 5.31
N ILE A 160 5.09 22.30 6.45
CA ILE A 160 5.17 20.95 7.00
C ILE A 160 4.08 20.78 8.06
N VAL A 161 3.41 19.62 8.05
CA VAL A 161 2.44 19.22 9.06
C VAL A 161 3.01 18.03 9.81
N THR A 162 2.94 18.05 11.15
CA THR A 162 3.35 16.97 12.05
C THR A 162 2.28 16.73 13.11
N SER A 163 2.37 15.65 13.88
CA SER A 163 1.69 15.59 15.18
C SER A 163 2.45 16.41 16.22
N ASP A 164 2.00 16.39 17.50
CA ASP A 164 2.78 16.95 18.61
C ASP A 164 3.92 16.02 19.07
N GLY A 165 4.13 14.88 18.41
CA GLY A 165 5.15 13.87 18.73
C GLY A 165 4.73 12.87 19.81
N THR A 166 3.51 12.96 20.34
CA THR A 166 2.96 11.94 21.27
C THR A 166 2.19 10.84 20.54
N THR A 167 1.80 11.09 19.30
CA THR A 167 1.07 10.18 18.43
C THR A 167 1.69 10.19 17.03
N LEU A 168 1.30 9.22 16.19
CA LEU A 168 1.42 9.38 14.74
C LEU A 168 0.60 10.60 14.27
N LEU A 169 0.80 11.04 13.01
CA LEU A 169 -0.01 12.10 12.39
C LEU A 169 -1.26 11.53 11.71
N GLY A 170 -1.18 10.31 11.18
CA GLY A 170 -2.14 9.72 10.27
C GLY A 170 -1.99 10.27 8.85
N ALA A 171 -0.78 10.66 8.47
CA ALA A 171 -0.45 10.99 7.09
C ALA A 171 -0.66 9.77 6.20
N ASP A 172 -0.32 8.60 6.68
CA ASP A 172 -0.66 7.29 6.18
C ASP A 172 -2.11 6.93 6.55
N ASP A 173 -3.12 6.81 5.62
CA ASP A 173 -3.05 7.37 4.25
C ASP A 173 -4.12 8.46 4.05
N LYS A 174 -4.30 9.28 5.10
CA LYS A 174 -5.23 10.42 5.01
C LYS A 174 -4.71 11.51 4.06
N THR A 175 -3.42 11.49 3.71
CA THR A 175 -2.86 12.33 2.64
C THR A 175 -3.38 11.88 1.28
N GLY A 176 -3.33 10.58 0.97
CA GLY A 176 -3.92 10.01 -0.24
C GLY A 176 -5.42 10.28 -0.32
N CYS A 177 -6.15 10.10 0.79
CA CYS A 177 -7.55 10.50 0.87
C CYS A 177 -7.76 11.99 0.52
N ALA A 178 -6.96 12.90 1.10
CA ALA A 178 -7.08 14.34 0.84
C ALA A 178 -6.75 14.71 -0.60
N VAL A 179 -5.72 14.09 -1.19
CA VAL A 179 -5.34 14.24 -2.60
C VAL A 179 -6.49 13.79 -3.50
N LEU A 180 -7.04 12.59 -3.28
CA LEU A 180 -8.09 12.03 -4.14
C LEU A 180 -9.42 12.80 -4.01
N ILE A 181 -9.80 13.23 -2.80
CA ILE A 181 -11.01 14.05 -2.65
C ILE A 181 -10.81 15.45 -3.24
N THR A 182 -9.59 15.97 -3.25
CA THR A 182 -9.29 17.22 -3.95
C THR A 182 -9.38 17.05 -5.46
N LEU A 183 -8.85 15.97 -6.02
CA LEU A 183 -9.03 15.60 -7.43
C LEU A 183 -10.54 15.53 -7.77
N VAL A 184 -11.34 14.83 -6.96
CA VAL A 184 -12.80 14.72 -7.15
C VAL A 184 -13.45 16.09 -7.18
N GLU A 185 -13.12 16.97 -6.24
CA GLU A 185 -13.65 18.34 -6.20
C GLU A 185 -13.29 19.15 -7.45
N GLU A 186 -12.03 19.05 -7.89
CA GLU A 186 -11.56 19.76 -9.09
C GLU A 186 -12.24 19.28 -10.38
N LEU A 187 -12.42 17.95 -10.52
CA LEU A 187 -13.15 17.39 -11.66
C LEU A 187 -14.62 17.83 -11.68
N ILE A 188 -15.28 17.88 -10.52
CA ILE A 188 -16.67 18.35 -10.39
C ILE A 188 -16.79 19.85 -10.73
N LYS A 189 -15.89 20.67 -10.20
CA LYS A 189 -15.93 22.13 -10.34
C LYS A 189 -15.42 22.64 -11.68
N ASN A 190 -14.66 21.83 -12.41
CA ASN A 190 -14.11 22.19 -13.72
C ASN A 190 -14.67 21.31 -14.86
N PRO A 191 -15.91 21.54 -15.31
CA PRO A 191 -16.51 20.75 -16.40
C PRO A 191 -15.81 20.92 -17.76
N LYS A 192 -14.88 21.89 -17.88
CA LYS A 192 -14.07 22.08 -19.08
C LYS A 192 -12.88 21.13 -19.14
N PHE A 193 -12.41 20.63 -17.98
CA PHE A 193 -11.39 19.59 -17.91
C PHE A 193 -11.97 18.28 -18.49
N LYS A 194 -11.35 17.79 -19.56
CA LYS A 194 -11.82 16.59 -20.26
C LYS A 194 -11.25 15.33 -19.64
N HIS A 195 -12.13 14.39 -19.28
CA HIS A 195 -11.73 13.14 -18.63
C HIS A 195 -12.64 11.97 -19.02
N GLY A 196 -12.08 10.76 -18.96
CA GLY A 196 -12.81 9.51 -18.96
C GLY A 196 -13.59 9.32 -17.67
N ARG A 197 -14.09 8.12 -17.42
CA ARG A 197 -14.70 7.77 -16.12
C ARG A 197 -13.61 7.66 -15.07
N VAL A 198 -13.79 8.35 -13.96
CA VAL A 198 -12.88 8.32 -12.79
C VAL A 198 -13.63 7.74 -11.61
N MET A 199 -13.06 6.76 -10.98
CA MET A 199 -13.56 6.10 -9.78
C MET A 199 -12.59 6.30 -8.64
N VAL A 200 -13.10 6.43 -7.42
CA VAL A 200 -12.29 6.45 -6.20
C VAL A 200 -12.91 5.47 -5.21
N ALA A 201 -12.07 4.67 -4.57
CA ALA A 201 -12.46 3.80 -3.47
C ALA A 201 -11.56 4.05 -2.27
N LEU A 202 -12.16 4.45 -1.16
CA LEU A 202 -11.45 4.63 0.09
C LEU A 202 -11.80 3.47 1.03
N SER A 203 -10.77 2.75 1.45
CA SER A 203 -10.90 1.51 2.20
C SER A 203 -10.77 1.70 3.71
N GLN A 204 -11.02 0.60 4.44
CA GLN A 204 -10.89 0.46 5.88
C GLN A 204 -9.99 -0.74 6.18
N ASN A 205 -9.32 -0.71 7.35
CA ASN A 205 -8.48 -1.80 7.86
C ASN A 205 -7.36 -2.20 6.87
N GLU A 206 -6.81 -1.23 6.14
CA GLU A 206 -5.69 -1.44 5.21
C GLU A 206 -4.43 -1.79 5.99
N ASP A 207 -4.09 -0.97 6.98
CA ASP A 207 -2.91 -1.10 7.85
C ASP A 207 -2.79 -2.42 8.63
N VAL A 208 -3.86 -3.21 8.63
CA VAL A 208 -3.88 -4.59 9.13
C VAL A 208 -4.10 -5.62 8.02
N GLY A 209 -3.87 -5.22 6.75
CA GLY A 209 -3.88 -6.09 5.56
C GLY A 209 -5.26 -6.59 5.15
N LYS A 210 -6.34 -5.88 5.48
CA LYS A 210 -7.72 -6.35 5.23
C LYS A 210 -8.51 -5.51 4.23
N ALA A 211 -7.91 -4.47 3.62
CA ALA A 211 -8.60 -3.56 2.70
C ALA A 211 -9.32 -4.25 1.54
N ALA A 212 -8.66 -5.17 0.86
CA ALA A 212 -9.25 -5.84 -0.31
C ALA A 212 -10.36 -6.84 0.04
N MET A 213 -10.51 -7.24 1.31
CA MET A 213 -11.45 -8.29 1.71
C MET A 213 -12.92 -7.91 1.48
N ARG A 214 -13.26 -6.64 1.62
CA ARG A 214 -14.64 -6.13 1.57
C ARG A 214 -14.91 -5.19 0.40
N TYR A 215 -13.92 -5.01 -0.47
CA TYR A 215 -14.13 -4.22 -1.68
C TYR A 215 -15.24 -4.85 -2.55
N ASP A 216 -16.21 -4.02 -2.92
CA ASP A 216 -17.33 -4.42 -3.78
C ASP A 216 -17.35 -3.60 -5.08
N PRO A 217 -16.84 -4.12 -6.20
CA PRO A 217 -16.83 -3.42 -7.48
C PRO A 217 -18.23 -3.28 -8.10
N THR A 218 -19.22 -4.03 -7.62
CA THR A 218 -20.60 -3.96 -8.14
C THR A 218 -21.24 -2.60 -7.87
N VAL A 219 -20.73 -1.87 -6.88
CA VAL A 219 -21.15 -0.49 -6.58
C VAL A 219 -20.96 0.44 -7.77
N PHE A 220 -19.95 0.17 -8.60
CA PHE A 220 -19.70 0.95 -9.82
C PHE A 220 -20.53 0.50 -11.03
N GLY A 221 -21.18 -0.66 -10.97
CA GLY A 221 -21.90 -1.28 -12.07
C GLY A 221 -21.00 -2.00 -13.08
N ASP A 222 -19.78 -1.49 -13.30
CA ASP A 222 -18.77 -2.08 -14.18
C ASP A 222 -17.43 -2.13 -13.45
N LYS A 223 -16.52 -3.04 -13.86
CA LYS A 223 -15.14 -3.07 -13.41
C LYS A 223 -14.37 -1.83 -13.91
N PRO A 224 -13.40 -1.29 -13.15
CA PRO A 224 -12.45 -0.34 -13.69
C PRO A 224 -11.55 -1.01 -14.73
N ASP A 225 -11.10 -0.23 -15.72
CA ASP A 225 -10.11 -0.73 -16.68
C ASP A 225 -8.69 -0.71 -16.09
N MET A 226 -8.39 0.28 -15.22
CA MET A 226 -7.09 0.43 -14.54
C MET A 226 -7.30 0.74 -13.05
N VAL A 227 -6.40 0.23 -12.20
CA VAL A 227 -6.33 0.55 -10.77
C VAL A 227 -4.97 1.14 -10.41
N ILE A 228 -4.97 2.20 -9.62
CA ILE A 228 -3.77 2.83 -9.04
C ILE A 228 -4.01 3.04 -7.55
N ASP A 229 -3.08 2.55 -6.73
CA ASP A 229 -3.08 2.72 -5.31
C ASP A 229 -2.23 3.95 -4.94
N VAL A 230 -2.83 4.90 -4.26
CA VAL A 230 -2.20 6.18 -3.86
C VAL A 230 -1.93 6.10 -2.36
N ASP A 231 -0.92 5.32 -2.00
CA ASP A 231 -0.60 4.92 -0.63
C ASP A 231 0.91 4.68 -0.47
N GLY A 232 1.71 5.56 -1.04
CA GLY A 232 3.16 5.44 -1.01
C GLY A 232 3.81 6.41 -0.03
N SER A 233 4.74 5.90 0.78
CA SER A 233 5.45 6.62 1.83
C SER A 233 6.81 7.17 1.42
N THR A 234 7.36 6.76 0.30
CA THR A 234 8.68 7.19 -0.14
C THR A 234 8.55 8.24 -1.23
N PHE A 235 9.01 9.47 -0.93
CA PHE A 235 9.06 10.56 -1.90
C PHE A 235 9.67 10.10 -3.23
N ASP A 236 9.11 10.59 -4.33
CA ASP A 236 9.53 10.33 -5.71
C ASP A 236 9.50 8.84 -6.15
N GLN A 237 8.79 7.97 -5.45
CA GLN A 237 8.73 6.54 -5.80
C GLN A 237 7.30 6.06 -6.01
N TYR A 238 7.15 5.05 -6.87
CA TYR A 238 5.96 4.24 -6.95
C TYR A 238 6.33 2.80 -7.36
N SER A 239 5.53 1.84 -6.92
CA SER A 239 5.81 0.43 -7.14
C SER A 239 5.22 -0.07 -8.45
N ILE A 240 6.08 -0.59 -9.32
CA ILE A 240 5.70 -1.23 -10.58
C ILE A 240 5.62 -2.76 -10.47
N ALA A 241 6.05 -3.30 -9.34
CA ALA A 241 6.08 -4.72 -9.07
C ALA A 241 6.01 -4.96 -7.56
N ASN A 242 5.48 -6.09 -7.17
CA ASN A 242 5.46 -6.60 -5.80
C ASN A 242 5.82 -8.08 -5.79
N PHE A 243 6.13 -8.64 -4.62
CA PHE A 243 6.28 -10.08 -4.51
C PHE A 243 5.00 -10.81 -4.92
N THR A 244 5.15 -11.96 -5.60
CA THR A 244 4.14 -13.01 -5.54
C THR A 244 4.19 -13.65 -4.16
N ALA A 245 3.02 -13.85 -3.55
CA ALA A 245 2.89 -14.35 -2.19
C ALA A 245 2.11 -15.66 -2.16
N ILE A 246 2.78 -16.71 -1.66
CA ILE A 246 2.18 -18.03 -1.46
C ILE A 246 2.33 -18.43 0.00
N GLY A 247 1.23 -18.91 0.59
CA GLY A 247 1.21 -19.61 1.86
C GLY A 247 1.23 -21.11 1.65
N GLN A 248 2.02 -21.83 2.43
CA GLN A 248 2.03 -23.31 2.49
C GLN A 248 1.88 -23.75 3.93
N THR A 249 1.14 -24.84 4.14
CA THR A 249 0.96 -25.44 5.46
C THR A 249 1.35 -26.91 5.38
N TYR A 250 2.19 -27.33 6.30
CA TYR A 250 2.71 -28.68 6.41
C TYR A 250 2.27 -29.28 7.73
N TYR A 251 1.69 -30.49 7.66
CA TYR A 251 1.22 -31.24 8.81
C TYR A 251 2.16 -32.41 9.08
N PHE A 252 2.49 -32.62 10.36
CA PHE A 252 3.31 -33.72 10.84
C PHE A 252 2.51 -34.41 11.93
N THR A 253 1.99 -35.61 11.61
CA THR A 253 1.14 -36.37 12.52
C THR A 253 1.96 -37.42 13.23
N GLY A 254 2.00 -37.32 14.55
CA GLY A 254 2.66 -38.25 15.43
C GLY A 254 1.72 -39.34 15.96
N ASN A 255 2.28 -40.31 16.68
CA ASN A 255 1.47 -41.29 17.37
C ASN A 255 1.48 -41.09 18.90
N LYS A 256 0.57 -41.76 19.61
CA LYS A 256 0.41 -41.66 21.05
C LYS A 256 1.26 -42.68 21.80
N ALA A 257 2.24 -43.34 21.14
CA ALA A 257 3.10 -44.32 21.78
C ALA A 257 3.98 -43.63 22.87
N HIS A 258 4.21 -44.33 23.98
CA HIS A 258 5.10 -43.83 25.02
C HIS A 258 6.55 -43.87 24.52
N PRO A 259 7.34 -42.81 24.66
CA PRO A 259 8.71 -42.74 24.12
C PRO A 259 9.64 -43.87 24.58
N SER A 260 9.43 -44.43 25.77
CA SER A 260 10.22 -45.58 26.28
C SER A 260 10.06 -46.87 25.46
N TYR A 261 8.99 -47.00 24.69
CA TYR A 261 8.75 -48.11 23.77
C TYR A 261 9.07 -47.80 22.32
N GLY A 262 9.65 -46.63 22.04
CA GLY A 262 9.73 -45.99 20.75
C GLY A 262 10.00 -46.90 19.56
N LYS A 263 11.14 -47.63 19.56
CA LYS A 263 11.47 -48.51 18.43
C LYS A 263 10.51 -49.69 18.28
N LYS A 264 10.08 -50.27 19.39
CA LYS A 264 9.14 -51.41 19.40
C LYS A 264 7.74 -51.02 18.94
N GLU A 265 7.29 -49.85 19.39
CA GLU A 265 5.97 -49.30 19.06
C GLU A 265 5.98 -48.38 17.80
N GLN A 266 7.10 -48.37 17.06
CA GLN A 266 7.25 -47.54 15.86
C GLN A 266 6.91 -46.06 16.16
N TYR A 267 7.56 -45.51 17.16
CA TYR A 267 7.29 -44.15 17.65
C TYR A 267 7.44 -43.09 16.55
N ALA A 268 6.37 -42.33 16.31
CA ALA A 268 6.32 -41.25 15.34
C ALA A 268 6.56 -39.89 16.05
N ASP A 269 7.78 -39.42 16.03
CA ASP A 269 8.18 -38.11 16.64
C ASP A 269 7.93 -36.99 15.67
N ALA A 270 6.72 -36.43 15.70
CA ALA A 270 6.32 -35.36 14.81
C ALA A 270 7.05 -34.02 15.09
N LEU A 271 7.43 -33.73 16.36
CA LEU A 271 8.19 -32.53 16.68
C LEU A 271 9.57 -32.53 16.03
N THR A 272 10.29 -33.67 16.19
CA THR A 272 11.62 -33.82 15.59
C THR A 272 11.55 -33.79 14.06
N ALA A 273 10.53 -34.42 13.46
CA ALA A 273 10.31 -34.39 12.03
C ALA A 273 10.01 -32.96 11.50
N ALA A 274 9.14 -32.21 12.18
CA ALA A 274 8.83 -30.82 11.82
C ALA A 274 10.05 -29.89 11.99
N SER A 275 10.82 -30.06 13.07
CA SER A 275 12.05 -29.30 13.29
C SER A 275 13.11 -29.61 12.23
N PHE A 276 13.25 -30.90 11.85
CA PHE A 276 14.15 -31.32 10.78
C PHE A 276 13.72 -30.71 9.43
N PHE A 277 12.40 -30.68 9.13
CA PHE A 277 11.87 -30.03 7.95
C PHE A 277 12.31 -28.56 7.86
N ILE A 278 12.14 -27.80 8.93
CA ILE A 278 12.55 -26.37 9.00
C ILE A 278 14.05 -26.25 8.79
N GLY A 279 14.85 -27.13 9.43
CA GLY A 279 16.32 -27.16 9.32
C GLY A 279 16.87 -27.54 7.94
N LEU A 280 16.03 -28.11 7.05
CA LEU A 280 16.40 -28.41 5.67
C LEU A 280 16.30 -27.21 4.74
N VAL A 281 15.59 -26.14 5.14
CA VAL A 281 15.52 -24.90 4.35
C VAL A 281 16.86 -24.17 4.46
N PRO A 282 17.54 -23.90 3.33
CA PRO A 282 18.84 -23.24 3.34
C PRO A 282 18.79 -21.89 4.03
N PRO A 283 19.73 -21.56 4.93
CA PRO A 283 19.74 -20.27 5.65
C PRO A 283 19.75 -19.06 4.71
N GLU A 284 20.38 -19.19 3.52
CA GLU A 284 20.41 -18.15 2.50
C GLU A 284 19.03 -17.84 1.87
N MET A 285 18.04 -18.71 2.07
CA MET A 285 16.66 -18.46 1.65
C MET A 285 15.84 -17.71 2.70
N ASN A 286 16.39 -17.50 3.91
CA ASN A 286 15.70 -16.79 4.98
C ASN A 286 15.54 -15.30 4.64
N PRO A 287 14.44 -14.62 5.03
CA PRO A 287 14.26 -13.18 4.80
C PRO A 287 15.44 -12.31 5.25
N SER A 288 16.13 -12.68 6.35
CA SER A 288 17.29 -11.93 6.87
C SER A 288 18.53 -11.99 5.96
N ALA A 289 18.58 -12.91 5.00
CA ALA A 289 19.69 -13.08 4.06
C ALA A 289 19.35 -12.58 2.65
N ARG A 290 18.17 -11.95 2.46
CA ARG A 290 17.66 -11.56 1.15
C ARG A 290 17.32 -10.08 1.09
N GLU A 291 17.69 -9.44 -0.01
CA GLU A 291 17.42 -8.02 -0.24
C GLU A 291 16.94 -7.75 -1.68
N GLY A 292 16.56 -6.51 -1.95
CA GLY A 292 16.14 -6.06 -3.28
C GLY A 292 15.04 -6.95 -3.87
N LYS A 293 15.32 -7.54 -5.04
CA LYS A 293 14.40 -8.44 -5.76
C LYS A 293 14.55 -9.92 -5.41
N GLU A 294 15.44 -10.26 -4.50
CA GLU A 294 15.61 -11.65 -4.08
C GLU A 294 14.42 -12.15 -3.27
N GLY A 295 13.85 -13.24 -3.72
CA GLY A 295 12.76 -13.92 -3.01
C GLY A 295 13.24 -14.69 -1.78
N TYR A 296 12.32 -15.11 -0.92
CA TYR A 296 12.66 -15.82 0.30
C TYR A 296 11.65 -16.93 0.65
N ILE A 297 12.10 -17.84 1.51
CA ILE A 297 11.29 -18.85 2.18
C ILE A 297 11.30 -18.55 3.68
N HIS A 298 10.14 -18.36 4.27
CA HIS A 298 10.01 -18.07 5.69
C HIS A 298 9.12 -19.09 6.39
N CYS A 299 9.76 -20.02 7.13
CA CYS A 299 9.05 -20.86 8.10
C CYS A 299 8.75 -20.03 9.34
N TYR A 300 7.55 -19.47 9.44
CA TYR A 300 7.22 -18.45 10.45
C TYR A 300 6.40 -18.97 11.62
N SER A 301 5.93 -20.22 11.56
CA SER A 301 5.15 -20.82 12.65
C SER A 301 5.42 -22.31 12.75
N LEU A 302 5.65 -22.77 13.97
CA LEU A 302 5.60 -24.17 14.37
C LEU A 302 4.68 -24.26 15.59
N ALA A 303 3.55 -24.93 15.46
CA ALA A 303 2.52 -24.99 16.49
C ALA A 303 1.80 -26.34 16.48
N HIS A 304 1.07 -26.61 17.55
CA HIS A 304 0.10 -27.72 17.54
C HIS A 304 -1.14 -27.33 16.71
N PRO A 305 -1.71 -28.24 15.90
CA PRO A 305 -3.00 -27.99 15.28
C PRO A 305 -4.10 -27.91 16.36
N LEU A 306 -5.09 -27.05 16.09
CA LEU A 306 -6.30 -26.98 16.91
C LEU A 306 -7.40 -27.80 16.23
N ASP A 307 -8.17 -28.55 17.02
CA ASP A 307 -9.41 -29.19 16.55
C ASP A 307 -10.57 -28.16 16.45
N GLU A 308 -11.73 -28.57 15.98
CA GLU A 308 -12.92 -27.74 15.84
C GLU A 308 -13.39 -27.10 17.18
N SER A 309 -13.02 -27.70 18.32
CA SER A 309 -13.30 -27.15 19.65
C SER A 309 -12.22 -26.17 20.16
N GLY A 310 -11.16 -25.92 19.36
CA GLY A 310 -10.01 -25.10 19.73
C GLY A 310 -9.02 -25.81 20.64
N LYS A 311 -9.10 -27.12 20.83
CA LYS A 311 -8.17 -27.91 21.65
C LYS A 311 -6.98 -28.37 20.84
N SER A 312 -5.78 -28.20 21.39
CA SER A 312 -4.53 -28.66 20.78
C SER A 312 -4.42 -30.18 20.76
N ASN A 313 -3.97 -30.73 19.63
CA ASN A 313 -3.46 -32.10 19.57
C ASN A 313 -1.94 -32.10 19.82
N VAL A 314 -1.51 -32.50 21.01
CA VAL A 314 -0.11 -32.42 21.45
C VAL A 314 0.84 -33.40 20.75
N ASN A 315 0.32 -34.35 19.94
CA ASN A 315 1.15 -35.30 19.20
C ASN A 315 1.43 -34.85 17.76
N ASP A 316 0.74 -33.81 17.30
CA ASP A 316 0.81 -33.34 15.93
C ASP A 316 1.40 -31.93 15.91
N TYR A 317 2.07 -31.59 14.81
CA TYR A 317 2.64 -30.26 14.58
C TYR A 317 2.29 -29.74 13.20
N VAL A 318 2.15 -28.43 13.12
CA VAL A 318 1.91 -27.70 11.87
C VAL A 318 3.01 -26.68 11.69
N VAL A 319 3.64 -26.71 10.51
CA VAL A 319 4.58 -25.67 10.07
C VAL A 319 3.90 -24.83 9.02
N LYS A 320 3.88 -23.50 9.22
CA LYS A 320 3.39 -22.54 8.23
C LYS A 320 4.57 -21.84 7.57
N VAL A 321 4.52 -21.76 6.25
CA VAL A 321 5.60 -21.25 5.41
C VAL A 321 5.07 -20.16 4.47
N ARG A 322 5.84 -19.08 4.31
CA ARG A 322 5.62 -18.07 3.29
C ARG A 322 6.68 -18.20 2.21
N LEU A 323 6.25 -18.27 0.95
CA LEU A 323 7.10 -18.13 -0.22
C LEU A 323 6.86 -16.72 -0.79
N ARG A 324 7.95 -16.02 -1.10
CA ARG A 324 7.93 -14.69 -1.70
C ARG A 324 8.95 -14.63 -2.83
N TYR A 325 8.53 -14.15 -4.01
CA TYR A 325 9.41 -14.05 -5.17
C TYR A 325 8.89 -13.01 -6.17
N PHE A 326 9.80 -12.37 -6.91
CA PHE A 326 9.45 -11.51 -8.05
C PHE A 326 9.43 -12.28 -9.37
N ASP A 327 10.28 -13.29 -9.49
CA ASP A 327 10.48 -14.07 -10.71
C ASP A 327 9.81 -15.45 -10.61
N GLN A 328 9.08 -15.85 -11.65
CA GLN A 328 8.38 -17.13 -11.65
C GLN A 328 9.32 -18.34 -11.61
N GLN A 329 10.57 -18.23 -12.15
CA GLN A 329 11.53 -19.32 -12.07
C GLN A 329 12.04 -19.49 -10.64
N GLU A 330 12.26 -18.37 -9.91
CA GLU A 330 12.59 -18.41 -8.49
C GLU A 330 11.44 -19.04 -7.68
N GLY A 331 10.19 -18.69 -8.00
CA GLY A 331 9.00 -19.29 -7.38
C GLY A 331 8.92 -20.79 -7.60
N ALA A 332 9.18 -21.27 -8.82
CA ALA A 332 9.24 -22.67 -9.14
C ALA A 332 10.36 -23.40 -8.38
N TYR A 333 11.54 -22.79 -8.27
CA TYR A 333 12.64 -23.30 -7.46
C TYR A 333 12.26 -23.40 -5.97
N GLN A 334 11.67 -22.35 -5.39
CA GLN A 334 11.24 -22.36 -4.00
C GLN A 334 10.24 -23.50 -3.72
N LYS A 335 9.23 -23.67 -4.58
CA LYS A 335 8.24 -24.75 -4.45
C LYS A 335 8.90 -26.13 -4.51
N LYS A 336 9.79 -26.33 -5.49
CA LYS A 336 10.53 -27.60 -5.64
C LYS A 336 11.41 -27.90 -4.43
N LEU A 337 12.12 -26.90 -3.91
CA LEU A 337 12.92 -27.03 -2.70
C LEU A 337 12.08 -27.49 -1.50
N MET A 338 10.90 -26.91 -1.31
CA MET A 338 10.00 -27.29 -0.20
C MET A 338 9.43 -28.71 -0.38
N GLU A 339 9.15 -29.14 -1.60
CA GLU A 339 8.77 -30.51 -1.92
C GLU A 339 9.92 -31.50 -1.60
N ASP A 340 11.14 -31.17 -1.98
CA ASP A 340 12.33 -31.98 -1.70
C ASP A 340 12.61 -32.08 -0.18
N CYS A 341 12.38 -30.99 0.57
CA CYS A 341 12.45 -31.00 2.02
C CYS A 341 11.41 -31.98 2.62
N LEU A 342 10.18 -31.92 2.17
CA LEU A 342 9.11 -32.84 2.62
C LEU A 342 9.46 -34.31 2.33
N GLN A 343 9.95 -34.60 1.13
CA GLN A 343 10.35 -35.95 0.75
C GLN A 343 11.49 -36.50 1.62
N LYS A 344 12.47 -35.66 1.96
CA LYS A 344 13.56 -36.01 2.87
C LYS A 344 13.03 -36.35 4.27
N VAL A 345 12.06 -35.58 4.77
CA VAL A 345 11.41 -35.90 6.07
C VAL A 345 10.68 -37.22 6.02
N GLN A 346 9.84 -37.47 5.00
CA GLN A 346 9.14 -38.72 4.81
C GLN A 346 10.07 -39.96 4.78
N THR A 347 11.26 -39.76 4.21
CA THR A 347 12.31 -40.79 4.19
C THR A 347 12.98 -40.98 5.56
N ALA A 348 13.30 -39.90 6.25
CA ALA A 348 14.01 -39.94 7.53
C ALA A 348 13.11 -40.35 8.71
N PHE A 349 11.83 -40.04 8.63
CA PHE A 349 10.82 -40.30 9.67
C PHE A 349 9.65 -41.12 9.13
N PRO A 350 9.85 -42.39 8.76
CA PRO A 350 8.85 -43.20 8.03
C PRO A 350 7.57 -43.48 8.80
N PHE A 351 7.53 -43.24 10.12
CA PHE A 351 6.36 -43.45 10.96
C PHE A 351 5.60 -42.13 11.21
N VAL A 352 6.16 -40.97 10.84
CA VAL A 352 5.46 -39.69 10.88
C VAL A 352 4.73 -39.51 9.56
N GLU A 353 3.42 -39.29 9.62
CA GLU A 353 2.67 -38.87 8.44
C GLU A 353 2.96 -37.38 8.20
N ALA A 354 3.74 -37.10 7.16
CA ALA A 354 4.11 -35.73 6.77
C ALA A 354 3.46 -35.36 5.42
N GLN A 355 2.63 -34.35 5.40
CA GLN A 355 1.90 -33.90 4.21
C GLN A 355 1.79 -32.40 4.11
N LYS A 356 1.60 -31.89 2.89
CA LYS A 356 1.37 -30.49 2.57
C LYS A 356 -0.08 -30.29 2.09
N THR A 357 -0.69 -29.17 2.45
CA THR A 357 -1.93 -28.70 1.80
C THR A 357 -1.62 -28.05 0.45
N ASP A 358 -2.67 -27.76 -0.33
CA ASP A 358 -2.53 -26.98 -1.55
C ASP A 358 -1.92 -25.60 -1.27
N ASP A 359 -1.18 -25.08 -2.25
CA ASP A 359 -0.63 -23.74 -2.20
C ASP A 359 -1.77 -22.71 -2.10
N GLN A 360 -1.65 -21.79 -1.16
CA GLN A 360 -2.56 -20.67 -1.02
C GLN A 360 -1.96 -19.43 -1.65
N MET A 361 -2.33 -19.14 -2.90
CA MET A 361 -1.99 -17.88 -3.55
C MET A 361 -2.72 -16.73 -2.84
N GLN A 362 -1.97 -15.79 -2.30
CA GLN A 362 -2.51 -14.58 -1.68
C GLN A 362 -2.66 -13.46 -2.72
N TYR A 363 -1.63 -13.22 -3.49
CA TYR A 363 -1.58 -12.29 -4.62
C TYR A 363 -0.39 -12.61 -5.51
N GLU A 364 -0.46 -12.17 -6.76
CA GLU A 364 0.65 -12.24 -7.71
C GLU A 364 1.38 -10.90 -7.84
N ASN A 365 2.54 -10.95 -8.45
CA ASN A 365 3.28 -9.75 -8.86
C ASN A 365 2.48 -9.00 -9.94
N ILE A 366 2.11 -7.74 -9.68
CA ILE A 366 1.35 -6.91 -10.62
C ILE A 366 2.08 -6.71 -11.96
N ALA A 367 3.42 -6.79 -11.96
CA ALA A 367 4.20 -6.68 -13.19
C ALA A 367 3.86 -7.77 -14.23
N TYR A 368 3.28 -8.90 -13.83
CA TYR A 368 2.92 -9.95 -14.79
C TYR A 368 1.73 -9.57 -15.68
N SER A 369 0.88 -8.68 -15.22
CA SER A 369 -0.30 -8.20 -15.95
C SER A 369 -0.25 -6.71 -16.31
N MET A 370 0.78 -5.99 -15.84
CA MET A 370 0.97 -4.57 -16.16
C MET A 370 1.55 -4.42 -17.58
N PRO A 371 0.90 -3.66 -18.46
CA PRO A 371 1.47 -3.36 -19.78
C PRO A 371 2.75 -2.50 -19.67
N ASP A 372 3.74 -2.78 -20.52
CA ASP A 372 5.06 -2.12 -20.50
C ASP A 372 5.03 -0.59 -20.59
N TYR A 373 4.00 -0.02 -21.23
CA TYR A 373 3.87 1.44 -21.38
C TYR A 373 3.35 2.14 -20.12
N VAL A 374 2.76 1.41 -19.15
CA VAL A 374 2.11 1.99 -17.98
C VAL A 374 3.10 2.71 -17.08
N PRO A 375 4.27 2.15 -16.74
CA PRO A 375 5.27 2.85 -15.94
C PRO A 375 5.71 4.19 -16.52
N ASP A 376 5.96 4.24 -17.83
CA ASP A 376 6.36 5.48 -18.52
C ASP A 376 5.22 6.51 -18.56
N MET A 377 3.97 6.05 -18.72
CA MET A 377 2.80 6.91 -18.66
C MET A 377 2.64 7.57 -17.29
N VAL A 378 2.76 6.79 -16.22
CA VAL A 378 2.63 7.28 -14.84
C VAL A 378 3.78 8.23 -14.49
N LYS A 379 5.03 7.86 -14.79
CA LYS A 379 6.20 8.72 -14.59
C LYS A 379 6.07 10.04 -15.34
N LYS A 380 5.59 9.99 -16.61
CA LYS A 380 5.35 11.22 -17.39
C LYS A 380 4.30 12.09 -16.75
N ALA A 381 3.19 11.53 -16.27
CA ALA A 381 2.13 12.29 -15.61
C ALA A 381 2.63 13.00 -14.35
N ALA A 382 3.44 12.33 -13.53
CA ALA A 382 4.07 12.90 -12.36
C ALA A 382 5.08 14.01 -12.73
N ARG A 383 5.93 13.76 -13.73
CA ARG A 383 6.91 14.75 -14.23
C ARG A 383 6.23 16.01 -14.74
N ASP A 384 5.15 15.88 -15.50
CA ASP A 384 4.39 17.02 -16.00
C ASP A 384 3.74 17.84 -14.86
N ALA A 385 3.56 17.24 -13.69
CA ALA A 385 3.13 17.91 -12.46
C ALA A 385 4.28 18.52 -11.64
N GLY A 386 5.53 18.24 -12.00
CA GLY A 386 6.73 18.74 -11.31
C GLY A 386 7.36 17.75 -10.32
N MET A 387 7.02 16.48 -10.39
CA MET A 387 7.59 15.42 -9.57
C MET A 387 8.24 14.34 -10.46
N GLU A 388 9.55 14.17 -10.35
CA GLU A 388 10.26 13.08 -11.02
C GLU A 388 10.08 11.80 -10.20
N MET A 389 9.43 10.78 -10.79
CA MET A 389 9.16 9.51 -10.11
C MET A 389 10.11 8.41 -10.54
N ARG A 390 10.58 7.63 -9.57
CA ARG A 390 11.41 6.44 -9.74
C ARG A 390 10.61 5.18 -9.45
N GLU A 391 10.93 4.12 -10.16
CA GLU A 391 10.31 2.83 -9.97
C GLU A 391 10.83 2.16 -8.71
N LYS A 392 9.92 1.55 -7.94
CA LYS A 392 10.18 0.74 -6.75
C LYS A 392 9.64 -0.67 -6.97
N TYR A 393 10.11 -1.58 -6.16
CA TYR A 393 9.68 -2.98 -6.12
C TYR A 393 9.26 -3.29 -4.69
N ALA A 394 7.96 -3.46 -4.46
CA ALA A 394 7.42 -3.71 -3.12
C ALA A 394 7.74 -5.14 -2.67
N ARG A 395 8.40 -5.29 -1.52
CA ARG A 395 8.71 -6.61 -0.92
C ARG A 395 7.54 -7.19 -0.11
N GLY A 396 6.36 -6.63 -0.25
CA GLY A 396 5.13 -7.02 0.43
C GLY A 396 3.94 -7.10 -0.51
N GLY A 397 2.76 -7.25 0.07
CA GLY A 397 1.49 -7.06 -0.60
C GLY A 397 1.15 -5.58 -0.69
N THR A 398 0.38 -5.23 -1.69
CA THR A 398 -0.17 -3.89 -1.87
C THR A 398 -1.65 -4.01 -2.15
N THR A 399 -2.42 -2.97 -1.89
CA THR A 399 -3.86 -2.98 -2.17
C THR A 399 -4.12 -3.22 -3.65
N SER A 400 -3.34 -2.63 -4.56
CA SER A 400 -3.41 -2.92 -6.01
C SER A 400 -3.19 -4.41 -6.32
N ALA A 401 -2.19 -5.07 -5.71
CA ALA A 401 -1.92 -6.48 -5.95
C ALA A 401 -3.07 -7.38 -5.48
N MET A 402 -3.66 -7.08 -4.32
CA MET A 402 -4.83 -7.80 -3.82
C MET A 402 -6.07 -7.56 -4.69
N MET A 403 -6.22 -6.36 -5.24
CA MET A 403 -7.30 -6.03 -6.16
C MET A 403 -7.18 -6.78 -7.48
N VAL A 404 -5.98 -6.82 -8.08
CA VAL A 404 -5.72 -7.58 -9.30
C VAL A 404 -5.91 -9.09 -9.08
N ALA A 405 -5.48 -9.63 -7.94
CA ALA A 405 -5.72 -11.03 -7.60
C ALA A 405 -7.23 -11.37 -7.51
N ARG A 406 -8.03 -10.46 -7.00
CA ARG A 406 -9.48 -10.61 -6.90
C ARG A 406 -10.21 -10.34 -8.23
N PHE A 407 -9.67 -9.46 -9.05
CA PHE A 407 -10.23 -9.03 -10.34
C PHE A 407 -9.17 -9.09 -11.44
N PRO A 408 -8.84 -10.28 -11.96
CA PRO A 408 -7.69 -10.48 -12.87
C PRO A 408 -7.76 -9.70 -14.19
N ASP A 409 -8.94 -9.24 -14.60
CA ASP A 409 -9.13 -8.46 -15.83
C ASP A 409 -8.87 -6.95 -15.62
N VAL A 410 -8.57 -6.52 -14.40
CA VAL A 410 -8.24 -5.12 -14.12
C VAL A 410 -6.75 -4.89 -14.36
N MET A 411 -6.43 -3.91 -15.18
CA MET A 411 -5.03 -3.54 -15.46
C MET A 411 -4.41 -2.83 -14.25
N PRO A 412 -3.29 -3.32 -13.71
CA PRO A 412 -2.56 -2.57 -12.68
C PRO A 412 -1.91 -1.32 -13.29
N GLY A 413 -2.10 -0.20 -12.64
CA GLY A 413 -1.43 1.08 -12.95
C GLY A 413 -0.24 1.36 -12.07
N GLY A 414 0.05 0.47 -11.15
CA GLY A 414 1.07 0.59 -10.09
C GLY A 414 0.47 0.61 -8.71
N SER A 415 1.33 0.54 -7.70
CA SER A 415 0.94 0.63 -6.30
C SER A 415 1.93 1.51 -5.54
N ASP A 416 1.64 1.79 -4.28
CA ASP A 416 2.45 2.67 -3.43
C ASP A 416 2.84 3.96 -4.19
N PHE A 417 1.91 4.52 -4.99
CA PHE A 417 2.14 5.83 -5.60
C PHE A 417 2.24 6.84 -4.48
N TYR A 418 3.36 7.59 -4.41
CA TYR A 418 3.59 8.52 -3.32
C TYR A 418 2.35 9.36 -3.02
N SER A 419 1.88 9.32 -1.78
CA SER A 419 0.65 9.98 -1.35
C SER A 419 0.88 11.27 -0.57
N GLY A 420 2.14 11.56 -0.22
CA GLY A 420 2.52 12.72 0.60
C GLY A 420 2.82 12.38 2.05
N GLN A 421 2.70 11.11 2.43
CA GLN A 421 3.05 10.60 3.75
C GLN A 421 4.56 10.37 3.87
N ASN A 422 5.11 10.55 5.05
CA ASN A 422 6.52 10.34 5.33
C ASN A 422 6.71 9.82 6.76
N ALA A 423 7.67 8.93 6.96
CA ALA A 423 8.00 8.30 8.23
C ALA A 423 6.77 7.61 8.88
N GLU A 424 6.02 6.90 8.04
CA GLU A 424 4.80 6.18 8.38
C GLU A 424 4.97 5.24 9.58
N HIS A 425 3.84 4.84 10.19
CA HIS A 425 3.76 3.92 11.32
C HIS A 425 4.54 4.39 12.57
N SER A 426 4.79 5.69 12.70
CA SER A 426 5.59 6.23 13.79
C SER A 426 5.13 7.60 14.26
N CYS A 427 5.60 8.02 15.45
CA CYS A 427 5.40 9.40 15.90
C CYS A 427 6.28 10.43 15.16
N TYR A 428 7.09 9.99 14.20
CA TYR A 428 7.87 10.86 13.31
C TYR A 428 7.11 11.25 12.05
N GLU A 429 5.87 10.80 11.86
CA GLU A 429 5.08 11.10 10.66
C GLU A 429 4.96 12.60 10.38
N TRP A 430 5.06 12.95 9.11
CA TRP A 430 4.87 14.31 8.61
C TRP A 430 4.41 14.33 7.15
N ALA A 431 3.85 15.47 6.73
CA ALA A 431 3.45 15.72 5.35
C ALA A 431 3.81 17.14 4.93
N CYS A 432 4.02 17.37 3.61
CA CYS A 432 4.23 18.67 3.02
C CYS A 432 3.02 19.09 2.17
N VAL A 433 2.38 20.20 2.51
CA VAL A 433 1.14 20.63 1.87
C VAL A 433 1.33 20.96 0.38
N GLU A 434 2.46 21.55 0.02
CA GLU A 434 2.80 21.85 -1.37
C GLU A 434 2.98 20.60 -2.21
N GLU A 435 3.48 19.51 -1.62
CA GLU A 435 3.59 18.21 -2.30
C GLU A 435 2.22 17.58 -2.53
N LEU A 436 1.29 17.70 -1.58
CA LEU A 436 -0.08 17.23 -1.78
C LEU A 436 -0.72 17.92 -3.01
N MET A 437 -0.45 19.19 -3.23
CA MET A 437 -0.94 19.91 -4.41
C MET A 437 -0.28 19.42 -5.71
N VAL A 438 1.01 19.07 -5.67
CA VAL A 438 1.69 18.45 -6.82
C VAL A 438 1.06 17.08 -7.14
N LEU A 439 0.73 16.30 -6.12
CA LEU A 439 0.09 14.98 -6.28
C LEU A 439 -1.32 15.08 -6.87
N VAL A 440 -2.11 16.10 -6.52
CA VAL A 440 -3.40 16.36 -7.19
C VAL A 440 -3.18 16.60 -8.68
N ASN A 441 -2.18 17.40 -9.05
CA ASN A 441 -1.87 17.63 -10.47
C ASN A 441 -1.36 16.35 -11.17
N ALA A 442 -0.57 15.52 -10.49
CA ALA A 442 -0.09 14.25 -11.01
C ALA A 442 -1.25 13.28 -11.28
N THR A 443 -2.20 13.17 -10.35
CA THR A 443 -3.41 12.33 -10.54
C THR A 443 -4.30 12.86 -11.66
N GLU A 444 -4.47 14.17 -11.84
CA GLU A 444 -5.15 14.76 -13.02
C GLU A 444 -4.44 14.41 -14.33
N ASN A 445 -3.11 14.46 -14.34
CA ASN A 445 -2.32 14.10 -15.52
C ASN A 445 -2.45 12.60 -15.84
N ILE A 446 -2.54 11.73 -14.82
CA ILE A 446 -2.84 10.31 -15.00
C ILE A 446 -4.22 10.14 -15.64
N VAL A 447 -5.26 10.80 -15.11
CA VAL A 447 -6.61 10.78 -15.68
C VAL A 447 -6.61 11.17 -17.17
N THR A 448 -5.82 12.19 -17.53
CA THR A 448 -5.67 12.63 -18.92
C THR A 448 -4.91 11.60 -19.76
N SER A 449 -3.85 11.02 -19.21
CA SER A 449 -2.99 10.05 -19.92
C SER A 449 -3.73 8.75 -20.22
N VAL A 450 -4.56 8.26 -19.29
CA VAL A 450 -5.40 7.06 -19.46
C VAL A 450 -6.32 7.20 -20.69
N MET A 451 -6.78 8.41 -21.02
CA MET A 451 -7.60 8.63 -22.24
C MET A 451 -6.84 8.41 -23.55
N THR A 452 -5.52 8.36 -23.53
CA THR A 452 -4.67 8.13 -24.70
C THR A 452 -4.42 6.65 -24.98
N ILE A 453 -4.73 5.77 -24.03
CA ILE A 453 -4.60 4.32 -24.18
C ILE A 453 -5.53 3.88 -25.31
N LYS A 454 -4.99 3.07 -26.22
CA LYS A 454 -5.76 2.46 -27.29
C LYS A 454 -6.37 1.15 -26.78
N ASN A 455 -7.67 1.05 -26.87
CA ASN A 455 -8.39 -0.22 -26.59
C ASN A 455 -8.04 -1.25 -27.66
#